data_7245740265cb077ece3a196a6cfe4c95
#
_entry.id   7245740265cb077ece3a196a6cfe4c95
#
_cell.length_a   1.000
_cell.length_b   1.000
_cell.length_c   1.000
_cell.angle_alpha   90.00
_cell.angle_beta   90.00
_cell.angle_gamma   90.00
#
_symmetry.space_group_name_H-M   'P 1'
#
loop_
_entity.id
_entity.type
_entity.pdbx_description
1 polymer ?
#
loop_
_entity_poly.entity_id
_entity_poly.type
_entity_poly.pdbx_seq_one_letter_code
_entity_poly.pdbx_strand_id
1 'polypeptide(L)'
;SKFNFTKQDVAEMEKMKNNRYCNLYDVEYLLSKDGANYKVLEYFINNGLVDVNKKFQKANSGDTMLDNAMKSKDSKMIDFFIKKWSGIRQTI
;
A
#
# COMPACT_ATOMS: atom_id res chain seq x y z
N SER A 1 -9.70 12.88 12.51
CA SER A 1 -8.88 11.85 11.89
C SER A 1 -7.89 11.29 12.91
N LYS A 2 -7.70 10.00 12.93
CA LYS A 2 -6.74 9.39 13.82
C LYS A 2 -5.29 9.46 13.31
N PHE A 3 -5.09 10.06 12.16
CA PHE A 3 -3.76 10.23 11.59
C PHE A 3 -3.36 11.69 11.64
N ASN A 4 -2.15 11.96 12.12
CA ASN A 4 -1.54 13.28 12.04
C ASN A 4 -0.64 13.31 10.82
N PHE A 5 -1.16 13.82 9.71
CA PHE A 5 -0.39 13.90 8.47
C PHE A 5 0.43 15.18 8.43
N THR A 6 1.71 15.03 8.11
CA THR A 6 2.60 16.16 7.87
C THR A 6 2.38 16.69 6.45
N LYS A 7 2.95 17.86 6.16
CA LYS A 7 2.92 18.40 4.80
C LYS A 7 3.56 17.42 3.81
N GLN A 8 4.60 16.74 4.23
CA GLN A 8 5.29 15.76 3.39
C GLN A 8 4.39 14.55 3.13
N ASP A 9 3.66 14.09 4.14
CA ASP A 9 2.70 13.00 3.97
C ASP A 9 1.63 13.37 2.94
N VAL A 10 1.10 14.58 3.03
CA VAL A 10 0.07 15.06 2.09
C VAL A 10 0.62 15.13 0.67
N ALA A 11 1.83 15.64 0.51
CA ALA A 11 2.47 15.71 -0.80
C ALA A 11 2.64 14.31 -1.39
N GLU A 12 3.01 13.34 -0.58
CA GLU A 12 3.15 11.95 -1.01
C GLU A 12 1.81 11.35 -1.42
N MET A 13 0.75 11.63 -0.67
CA MET A 13 -0.61 11.18 -1.02
C MET A 13 -1.04 11.72 -2.38
N GLU A 14 -0.79 13.00 -2.64
CA GLU A 14 -1.12 13.62 -3.92
C GLU A 14 -0.34 12.99 -5.06
N LYS A 15 0.94 12.72 -4.83
CA LYS A 15 1.80 12.06 -5.81
C LYS A 15 1.26 10.68 -6.16
N MET A 16 0.83 9.93 -5.16
CA MET A 16 0.29 8.59 -5.37
C MET A 16 -1.03 8.62 -6.12
N LYS A 17 -1.89 9.58 -5.82
CA LYS A 17 -3.16 9.75 -6.52
C LYS A 17 -2.93 10.05 -8.00
N ASN A 18 -2.00 10.94 -8.29
CA ASN A 18 -1.66 11.30 -9.67
C ASN A 18 -1.07 10.12 -10.43
N ASN A 19 -0.28 9.31 -9.73
CA ASN A 19 0.39 8.17 -10.34
C ASN A 19 -0.60 7.12 -10.87
N ARG A 20 -1.85 7.13 -10.41
CA ARG A 20 -2.86 6.19 -10.88
C ARG A 20 -3.12 6.26 -12.37
N TYR A 21 -2.90 7.40 -12.98
CA TYR A 21 -3.42 7.66 -14.31
C TYR A 21 -2.40 7.54 -15.43
N CYS A 22 -1.12 7.62 -15.16
CA CYS A 22 -0.19 7.78 -16.27
C CYS A 22 1.23 7.27 -16.05
N ASN A 23 1.46 6.34 -15.15
CA ASN A 23 2.83 6.01 -14.79
C ASN A 23 3.21 4.55 -15.04
N LEU A 24 4.51 4.31 -14.96
CA LEU A 24 5.12 3.01 -15.20
C LEU A 24 4.88 2.01 -14.08
N TYR A 25 4.40 2.47 -12.93
CA TYR A 25 4.26 1.62 -11.74
C TYR A 25 2.84 1.69 -11.21
N ASP A 26 2.35 0.55 -10.71
CA ASP A 26 1.08 0.52 -9.99
C ASP A 26 1.20 1.32 -8.70
N VAL A 27 0.12 1.99 -8.30
CA VAL A 27 0.08 2.70 -7.02
C VAL A 27 0.34 1.75 -5.86
N GLU A 28 -0.23 0.55 -5.94
CA GLU A 28 -0.02 -0.48 -4.93
C GLU A 28 1.45 -0.85 -4.78
N TYR A 29 2.16 -0.93 -5.90
CA TYR A 29 3.60 -1.19 -5.85
C TYR A 29 4.34 -0.07 -5.13
N LEU A 30 4.04 1.18 -5.49
CA LEU A 30 4.72 2.33 -4.89
C LEU A 30 4.45 2.46 -3.40
N LEU A 31 3.23 2.11 -2.97
CA LEU A 31 2.85 2.18 -1.57
C LEU A 31 3.47 1.09 -0.71
N SER A 32 3.94 0.01 -1.33
CA SER A 32 4.47 -1.14 -0.60
C SER A 32 5.95 -1.41 -0.85
N LYS A 33 6.60 -0.56 -1.62
CA LYS A 33 8.03 -0.75 -1.89
C LYS A 33 8.86 -0.35 -0.68
N ASP A 34 10.14 -0.71 -0.70
CA ASP A 34 11.08 -0.42 0.37
C ASP A 34 11.07 1.07 0.72
N GLY A 35 11.00 1.37 2.02
CA GLY A 35 10.95 2.75 2.50
C GLY A 35 9.57 3.39 2.40
N ALA A 36 8.54 2.61 2.20
CA ALA A 36 7.18 3.13 2.07
C ALA A 36 6.67 3.80 3.35
N ASN A 37 5.78 4.76 3.16
CA ASN A 37 5.16 5.50 4.25
C ASN A 37 3.91 4.77 4.73
N TYR A 38 3.98 4.21 5.93
CA TYR A 38 2.89 3.44 6.54
C TYR A 38 1.59 4.19 6.67
N LYS A 39 1.66 5.45 7.07
CA LYS A 39 0.46 6.25 7.27
C LYS A 39 -0.29 6.45 5.96
N VAL A 40 0.47 6.71 4.91
CA VAL A 40 -0.11 6.90 3.58
C VAL A 40 -0.71 5.60 3.07
N LEU A 41 0.01 4.49 3.24
CA LEU A 41 -0.48 3.18 2.84
C LEU A 41 -1.79 2.84 3.55
N GLU A 42 -1.82 3.01 4.87
CA GLU A 42 -3.01 2.71 5.65
C GLU A 42 -4.19 3.59 5.26
N TYR A 43 -3.93 4.88 5.01
CA TYR A 43 -4.95 5.80 4.54
C TYR A 43 -5.57 5.32 3.22
N PHE A 44 -4.73 4.91 2.27
CA PHE A 44 -5.21 4.43 0.97
C PHE A 44 -6.07 3.17 1.11
N ILE A 45 -5.63 2.24 1.95
CA ILE A 45 -6.37 1.00 2.17
C ILE A 45 -7.71 1.29 2.85
N ASN A 46 -7.69 2.08 3.92
CA ASN A 46 -8.90 2.34 4.70
C ASN A 46 -9.94 3.14 3.93
N ASN A 47 -9.52 3.89 2.93
CA ASN A 47 -10.44 4.68 2.10
C ASN A 47 -10.78 3.99 0.78
N GLY A 48 -10.42 2.74 0.62
CA GLY A 48 -10.77 1.97 -0.58
C GLY A 48 -10.10 2.48 -1.85
N LEU A 49 -8.99 3.18 -1.72
CA LEU A 49 -8.27 3.73 -2.87
C LEU A 49 -7.38 2.71 -3.54
N VAL A 50 -7.03 1.65 -2.85
CA VAL A 50 -6.24 0.54 -3.37
C VAL A 50 -6.82 -0.78 -2.86
N ASP A 51 -6.53 -1.86 -3.57
CA ASP A 51 -6.96 -3.20 -3.21
C ASP A 51 -5.72 -4.00 -2.78
N VAL A 52 -5.73 -4.49 -1.54
CA VAL A 52 -4.59 -5.26 -1.00
C VAL A 52 -4.34 -6.56 -1.76
N ASN A 53 -5.36 -7.07 -2.42
CA ASN A 53 -5.27 -8.32 -3.17
C ASN A 53 -4.91 -8.12 -4.64
N LYS A 54 -4.74 -6.88 -5.07
CA LYS A 54 -4.46 -6.59 -6.46
C LYS A 54 -3.08 -7.12 -6.86
N LYS A 55 -3.03 -7.85 -7.96
CA LYS A 55 -1.77 -8.24 -8.59
C LYS A 55 -1.28 -7.09 -9.46
N PHE A 56 -0.01 -6.74 -9.31
CA PHE A 56 0.56 -5.65 -10.08
C PHE A 56 0.49 -5.96 -11.57
N GLN A 57 0.21 -4.92 -12.35
CA GLN A 57 0.13 -5.05 -13.80
C GLN A 57 1.32 -4.42 -14.52
N LYS A 58 1.95 -3.42 -13.87
CA LYS A 58 3.03 -2.65 -14.48
C LYS A 58 4.39 -3.06 -13.97
N ALA A 59 4.61 -2.95 -12.67
CA ALA A 59 5.88 -3.33 -12.04
C ALA A 59 5.69 -4.63 -11.28
N ASN A 60 6.67 -5.54 -11.36
CA ASN A 60 6.63 -6.83 -10.67
C ASN A 60 5.30 -7.56 -10.92
N SER A 61 4.93 -7.65 -12.18
CA SER A 61 3.64 -8.19 -12.61
C SER A 61 3.33 -9.55 -11.94
N GLY A 62 2.11 -9.66 -11.43
CA GLY A 62 1.68 -10.86 -10.74
C GLY A 62 1.89 -10.87 -9.25
N ASP A 63 2.69 -9.95 -8.72
CA ASP A 63 2.89 -9.81 -7.28
C ASP A 63 1.78 -8.94 -6.68
N THR A 64 1.60 -9.07 -5.37
CA THR A 64 0.73 -8.20 -4.58
C THR A 64 1.59 -7.32 -3.67
N MET A 65 0.94 -6.41 -2.92
CA MET A 65 1.64 -5.60 -1.93
C MET A 65 2.30 -6.47 -0.86
N LEU A 66 1.64 -7.54 -0.44
CA LEU A 66 2.21 -8.46 0.55
C LEU A 66 3.47 -9.15 0.00
N ASP A 67 3.41 -9.61 -1.26
CA ASP A 67 4.59 -10.21 -1.89
C ASP A 67 5.77 -9.23 -1.89
N ASN A 68 5.48 -7.97 -2.18
CA ASN A 68 6.50 -6.93 -2.22
C ASN A 68 7.13 -6.72 -0.83
N ALA A 69 6.29 -6.69 0.21
CA ALA A 69 6.75 -6.57 1.58
C ALA A 69 7.62 -7.75 1.98
N MET A 70 7.23 -8.95 1.58
CA MET A 70 7.99 -10.17 1.89
C MET A 70 9.35 -10.16 1.20
N LYS A 71 9.41 -9.74 -0.05
CA LYS A 71 10.66 -9.66 -0.79
C LYS A 71 11.62 -8.64 -0.20
N SER A 72 11.10 -7.52 0.31
CA SER A 72 11.92 -6.48 0.94
C SER A 72 12.22 -6.77 2.40
N LYS A 73 11.64 -7.84 2.95
CA LYS A 73 11.81 -8.24 4.36
C LYS A 73 11.39 -7.14 5.33
N ASP A 74 10.37 -6.39 4.95
CA ASP A 74 9.82 -5.32 5.78
C ASP A 74 8.85 -5.93 6.80
N SER A 75 9.35 -6.26 7.99
CA SER A 75 8.56 -6.97 8.98
C SER A 75 7.33 -6.20 9.45
N LYS A 76 7.42 -4.87 9.53
CA LYS A 76 6.27 -4.05 9.93
C LYS A 76 5.17 -4.09 8.88
N MET A 77 5.55 -4.01 7.62
CA MET A 77 4.60 -4.08 6.52
C MET A 77 3.96 -5.47 6.43
N ILE A 78 4.76 -6.51 6.61
CA ILE A 78 4.28 -7.89 6.62
C ILE A 78 3.24 -8.06 7.74
N ASP A 79 3.55 -7.61 8.95
CA ASP A 79 2.62 -7.68 10.08
C ASP A 79 1.33 -6.91 9.81
N PHE A 80 1.46 -5.74 9.22
CA PHE A 80 0.31 -4.91 8.86
C PHE A 80 -0.64 -5.68 7.93
N PHE A 81 -0.11 -6.27 6.88
CA PHE A 81 -0.94 -7.03 5.93
C PHE A 81 -1.52 -8.30 6.52
N ILE A 82 -0.76 -8.98 7.35
CA ILE A 82 -1.26 -10.19 8.02
C ILE A 82 -2.43 -9.84 8.93
N LYS A 83 -2.34 -8.77 9.69
CA LYS A 83 -3.42 -8.31 10.56
C LYS A 83 -4.66 -7.94 9.77
N LYS A 84 -4.49 -7.22 8.66
CA LYS A 84 -5.60 -6.86 7.79
C LYS A 84 -6.29 -8.12 7.24
N TRP A 85 -5.49 -9.07 6.78
CA TRP A 85 -6.01 -10.31 6.21
C TRP A 85 -6.72 -11.16 7.27
N SER A 86 -6.14 -11.27 8.46
CA SER A 86 -6.77 -12.01 9.58
C SER A 86 -8.11 -11.40 9.97
N GLY A 87 -8.20 -10.07 10.00
CA GLY A 87 -9.45 -9.39 10.28
C GLY A 87 -10.52 -9.71 9.25
N ILE A 88 -10.16 -9.76 7.98
CA ILE A 88 -11.08 -10.14 6.90
C ILE A 88 -11.55 -11.58 7.10
N ARG A 89 -10.65 -12.48 7.43
CA ARG A 89 -10.98 -13.90 7.62
C ARG A 89 -11.88 -14.11 8.83
N GLN A 90 -11.71 -13.33 9.87
CA GLN A 90 -12.50 -13.46 11.08
C GLN A 90 -13.96 -13.02 10.87
N THR A 91 -14.23 -12.24 9.86
CA THR A 91 -15.59 -11.80 9.57
C THR A 91 -16.39 -12.83 8.77
N ILE A 92 -15.74 -13.85 8.34
CA ILE A 92 -16.39 -14.94 7.61
C ILE A 92 -16.86 -16.00 8.59
#